data_fd40e2d987a3b689dd375400f47ae9d1
#
_entry.id   fd40e2d987a3b689dd375400f47ae9d1
#
_cell.length_a   1.000
_cell.length_b   1.000
_cell.length_c   1.000
_cell.angle_alpha   90.00
_cell.angle_beta   90.00
_cell.angle_gamma   90.00
#
_symmetry.space_group_name_H-M   'P 1'
#
loop_
_entity.id
_entity.type
_entity.pdbx_description
1 polymer ?
#
loop_
_entity_poly.entity_id
_entity_poly.type
_entity_poly.pdbx_seq_one_letter_code
_entity_poly.pdbx_strand_id
1 'polypeptide(L)'
;MNSLAITDSLLLVVTFLIAIGAKYPPSIRIAAGLFAAAACLGVLRFTGVLPLPTMHSFFSGLGATAAYPLLAVTFLFSGSVLANQWRFSSIFAVIAGALGLVASALEFGIWGNAVALISVAALVLRSIISRDVLATVGAVSLLTAVVLFALNVSFASLLKPGDFLHLFMALGLGLLGLRARVKMA
;
A
#
# COMPACT_ATOMS: atom_id res chain seq x y z
N MET A 1 6.52 -1.38 -24.46
CA MET A 1 6.73 -1.09 -23.04
C MET A 1 6.00 -2.14 -22.22
N ASN A 2 6.58 -2.68 -21.16
CA ASN A 2 5.93 -3.72 -20.34
C ASN A 2 4.76 -3.08 -19.56
N SER A 3 3.57 -3.69 -19.56
CA SER A 3 2.38 -3.19 -18.84
C SER A 3 2.66 -2.94 -17.36
N LEU A 4 3.43 -3.84 -16.73
CA LEU A 4 3.87 -3.69 -15.34
C LEU A 4 4.67 -2.41 -15.09
N ALA A 5 5.53 -1.99 -16.02
CA ALA A 5 6.28 -0.74 -15.86
C ALA A 5 5.35 0.49 -15.89
N ILE A 6 4.28 0.44 -16.69
CA ILE A 6 3.30 1.54 -16.78
C ILE A 6 2.50 1.62 -15.47
N THR A 7 1.98 0.49 -15.01
CA THR A 7 1.14 0.45 -13.81
C THR A 7 1.93 0.75 -12.54
N ASP A 8 3.19 0.31 -12.44
CA ASP A 8 4.11 0.73 -11.37
C ASP A 8 4.41 2.23 -11.43
N SER A 9 4.57 2.81 -12.63
CA SER A 9 4.80 4.25 -12.76
C SER A 9 3.61 5.06 -12.26
N LEU A 10 2.38 4.62 -12.56
CA LEU A 10 1.17 5.26 -12.04
C LEU A 10 1.11 5.17 -10.51
N LEU A 11 1.36 3.98 -9.96
CA LEU A 11 1.39 3.78 -8.51
C LEU A 11 2.49 4.64 -7.86
N LEU A 12 3.68 4.71 -8.46
CA LEU A 12 4.78 5.55 -7.99
C LEU A 12 4.39 7.02 -7.91
N VAL A 13 3.79 7.57 -8.97
CA VAL A 13 3.38 8.99 -8.98
C VAL A 13 2.39 9.27 -7.84
N VAL A 14 1.35 8.46 -7.71
CA VAL A 14 0.32 8.66 -6.67
C VAL A 14 0.94 8.57 -5.28
N THR A 15 1.72 7.52 -5.01
CA THR A 15 2.30 7.28 -3.69
C THR A 15 3.40 8.28 -3.35
N PHE A 16 4.21 8.69 -4.31
CA PHE A 16 5.22 9.73 -4.12
C PHE A 16 4.60 11.08 -3.72
N LEU A 17 3.54 11.50 -4.42
CA LEU A 17 2.85 12.77 -4.10
C LEU A 17 2.25 12.74 -2.68
N ILE A 18 1.75 11.59 -2.21
CA ILE A 18 1.26 11.43 -0.85
C ILE A 18 2.43 11.46 0.15
N ALA A 19 3.52 10.76 -0.14
CA ALA A 19 4.68 10.66 0.76
C ALA A 19 5.33 12.01 1.04
N ILE A 20 5.49 12.87 0.02
CA ILE A 20 6.09 14.21 0.19
C ILE A 20 5.09 15.27 0.66
N GLY A 21 3.79 14.99 0.58
CA GLY A 21 2.75 15.99 0.86
C GLY A 21 2.64 16.32 2.35
N ALA A 22 3.02 17.54 2.75
CA ALA A 22 3.01 17.99 4.16
C ALA A 22 1.60 17.99 4.81
N LYS A 23 0.54 17.97 4.00
CA LYS A 23 -0.86 17.97 4.45
C LYS A 23 -1.38 16.57 4.85
N TYR A 24 -0.52 15.56 4.81
CA TYR A 24 -0.91 14.20 5.18
C TYR A 24 -0.35 13.80 6.55
N PRO A 25 -1.08 12.97 7.33
CA PRO A 25 -0.56 12.39 8.56
C PRO A 25 0.73 11.59 8.32
N PRO A 26 1.66 11.56 9.30
CA PRO A 26 2.90 10.79 9.21
C PRO A 26 2.69 9.32 8.82
N SER A 27 1.68 8.66 9.39
CA SER A 27 1.40 7.24 9.09
C SER A 27 1.11 6.97 7.62
N ILE A 28 0.26 7.80 6.97
CA ILE A 28 -0.03 7.62 5.54
C ILE A 28 1.17 8.01 4.67
N ARG A 29 1.97 8.99 5.09
CA ARG A 29 3.19 9.39 4.38
C ARG A 29 4.24 8.29 4.38
N ILE A 30 4.45 7.63 5.52
CA ILE A 30 5.37 6.49 5.64
C ILE A 30 4.85 5.31 4.80
N ALA A 31 3.56 4.98 4.90
CA ALA A 31 2.95 3.93 4.09
C ALA A 31 3.13 4.19 2.60
N ALA A 32 2.82 5.41 2.15
CA ALA A 32 2.98 5.81 0.76
C ALA A 32 4.46 5.79 0.32
N GLY A 33 5.40 6.16 1.19
CA GLY A 33 6.83 6.08 0.93
C GLY A 33 7.31 4.65 0.70
N LEU A 34 6.82 3.68 1.49
CA LEU A 34 7.13 2.26 1.29
C LEU A 34 6.58 1.73 -0.04
N PHE A 35 5.34 2.08 -0.39
CA PHE A 35 4.77 1.72 -1.69
C PHE A 35 5.50 2.42 -2.84
N ALA A 36 5.89 3.69 -2.69
CA ALA A 36 6.65 4.42 -3.70
C ALA A 36 8.02 3.78 -3.95
N ALA A 37 8.71 3.32 -2.89
CA ALA A 37 9.97 2.61 -3.02
C ALA A 37 9.80 1.28 -3.78
N ALA A 38 8.78 0.49 -3.44
CA ALA A 38 8.46 -0.75 -4.17
C ALA A 38 8.16 -0.47 -5.64
N ALA A 39 7.29 0.51 -5.93
CA ALA A 39 6.89 0.87 -7.29
C ALA A 39 8.07 1.42 -8.11
N CYS A 40 8.94 2.24 -7.52
CA CYS A 40 10.17 2.73 -8.16
C CYS A 40 11.07 1.58 -8.59
N LEU A 41 11.32 0.63 -7.69
CA LEU A 41 12.11 -0.57 -7.99
C LEU A 41 11.41 -1.47 -9.04
N GLY A 42 10.09 -1.51 -9.04
CA GLY A 42 9.30 -2.17 -10.06
C GLY A 42 9.48 -1.54 -11.44
N VAL A 43 9.39 -0.22 -11.54
CA VAL A 43 9.67 0.52 -12.79
C VAL A 43 11.08 0.20 -13.30
N LEU A 44 12.11 0.32 -12.46
CA LEU A 44 13.49 0.02 -12.84
C LEU A 44 13.68 -1.43 -13.30
N ARG A 45 13.05 -2.38 -12.61
CA ARG A 45 13.09 -3.80 -12.95
C ARG A 45 12.39 -4.11 -14.28
N PHE A 46 11.16 -3.62 -14.47
CA PHE A 46 10.33 -4.00 -15.61
C PHE A 46 10.66 -3.20 -16.89
N THR A 47 11.36 -2.08 -16.76
CA THR A 47 11.98 -1.38 -17.90
C THR A 47 13.33 -1.99 -18.31
N GLY A 48 13.93 -2.82 -17.46
CA GLY A 48 15.25 -3.41 -17.70
C GLY A 48 16.42 -2.45 -17.44
N VAL A 49 16.15 -1.24 -16.91
CA VAL A 49 17.20 -0.25 -16.63
C VAL A 49 18.10 -0.71 -15.48
N LEU A 50 17.50 -1.25 -14.41
CA LEU A 50 18.25 -1.76 -13.26
C LEU A 50 17.46 -2.91 -12.61
N PRO A 51 17.72 -4.17 -12.99
CA PRO A 51 16.99 -5.32 -12.47
C PRO A 51 17.46 -5.67 -11.05
N LEU A 52 16.77 -5.15 -10.05
CA LEU A 52 16.98 -5.44 -8.62
C LEU A 52 15.81 -6.25 -8.04
N PRO A 53 15.62 -7.54 -8.44
CA PRO A 53 14.45 -8.31 -8.03
C PRO A 53 14.37 -8.52 -6.51
N THR A 54 15.48 -8.75 -5.84
CA THR A 54 15.54 -8.93 -4.38
C THR A 54 15.10 -7.68 -3.63
N MET A 55 15.59 -6.50 -4.05
CA MET A 55 15.20 -5.22 -3.44
C MET A 55 13.72 -4.90 -3.69
N HIS A 56 13.23 -5.15 -4.90
CA HIS A 56 11.83 -4.99 -5.23
C HIS A 56 10.95 -5.91 -4.34
N SER A 57 11.30 -7.19 -4.20
CA SER A 57 10.59 -8.14 -3.34
C SER A 57 10.62 -7.73 -1.87
N PHE A 58 11.76 -7.22 -1.39
CA PHE A 58 11.91 -6.71 -0.02
C PHE A 58 10.94 -5.55 0.26
N PHE A 59 10.93 -4.52 -0.59
CA PHE A 59 10.03 -3.38 -0.41
C PHE A 59 8.56 -3.74 -0.64
N SER A 60 8.25 -4.68 -1.53
CA SER A 60 6.91 -5.23 -1.69
C SER A 60 6.44 -5.95 -0.42
N GLY A 61 7.33 -6.70 0.23
CA GLY A 61 7.08 -7.34 1.52
C GLY A 61 6.81 -6.31 2.62
N LEU A 62 7.59 -5.23 2.70
CA LEU A 62 7.33 -4.13 3.64
C LEU A 62 6.01 -3.41 3.31
N GLY A 63 5.65 -3.29 2.04
CA GLY A 63 4.34 -2.82 1.62
C GLY A 63 3.22 -3.65 2.24
N ALA A 64 3.32 -4.96 2.13
CA ALA A 64 2.32 -5.89 2.68
C ALA A 64 2.27 -5.86 4.22
N THR A 65 3.41 -5.87 4.91
CA THR A 65 3.48 -6.08 6.36
C THR A 65 3.53 -4.81 7.20
N ALA A 66 3.93 -3.67 6.64
CA ALA A 66 4.02 -2.40 7.35
C ALA A 66 3.13 -1.30 6.74
N ALA A 67 3.11 -1.15 5.39
CA ALA A 67 2.40 -0.04 4.79
C ALA A 67 0.86 -0.20 4.88
N TYR A 68 0.31 -1.38 4.62
CA TYR A 68 -1.14 -1.62 4.79
C TYR A 68 -1.60 -1.44 6.25
N PRO A 69 -0.91 -1.98 7.29
CA PRO A 69 -1.25 -1.68 8.67
C PRO A 69 -1.18 -0.19 9.02
N LEU A 70 -0.18 0.56 8.51
CA LEU A 70 -0.11 2.01 8.72
C LEU A 70 -1.29 2.75 8.09
N LEU A 71 -1.75 2.34 6.90
CA LEU A 71 -2.99 2.86 6.32
C LEU A 71 -4.19 2.57 7.24
N ALA A 72 -4.31 1.35 7.74
CA ALA A 72 -5.37 0.98 8.67
C ALA A 72 -5.32 1.86 9.93
N VAL A 73 -4.14 2.05 10.54
CA VAL A 73 -3.94 2.95 11.70
C VAL A 73 -4.41 4.37 11.40
N THR A 74 -4.11 4.90 10.20
CA THR A 74 -4.50 6.26 9.80
C THR A 74 -6.02 6.48 9.89
N PHE A 75 -6.80 5.52 9.45
CA PHE A 75 -8.27 5.66 9.36
C PHE A 75 -9.02 5.10 10.56
N LEU A 76 -8.53 4.02 11.17
CA LEU A 76 -9.11 3.44 12.38
C LEU A 76 -8.87 4.34 13.60
N PHE A 77 -7.68 4.92 13.68
CA PHE A 77 -7.20 5.67 14.84
C PHE A 77 -6.73 7.09 14.46
N SER A 78 -7.51 7.79 13.63
CA SER A 78 -7.14 9.08 13.04
C SER A 78 -6.76 10.16 14.06
N GLY A 79 -7.27 10.09 15.29
CA GLY A 79 -6.90 11.01 16.39
C GLY A 79 -5.73 10.55 17.24
N SER A 80 -5.13 9.39 16.98
CA SER A 80 -4.09 8.81 17.82
C SER A 80 -2.70 9.36 17.54
N VAL A 81 -1.80 9.21 18.51
CA VAL A 81 -0.36 9.50 18.34
C VAL A 81 0.30 8.60 17.30
N LEU A 82 -0.19 7.35 17.14
CA LEU A 82 0.28 6.41 16.13
C LEU A 82 0.07 6.92 14.71
N ALA A 83 -1.06 7.60 14.46
CA ALA A 83 -1.35 8.14 13.14
C ALA A 83 -0.65 9.48 12.86
N ASN A 84 -0.53 10.34 13.89
CA ASN A 84 -0.24 11.76 13.73
C ASN A 84 1.16 12.20 14.17
N GLN A 85 1.96 11.32 14.76
CA GLN A 85 3.33 11.64 15.20
C GLN A 85 4.35 10.76 14.49
N TRP A 86 5.34 11.40 13.85
CA TRP A 86 6.41 10.72 13.11
C TRP A 86 7.08 9.62 13.90
N ARG A 87 7.45 9.91 15.15
CA ARG A 87 8.15 8.96 16.03
C ARG A 87 7.37 7.66 16.18
N PHE A 88 6.08 7.76 16.51
CA PHE A 88 5.25 6.57 16.76
C PHE A 88 4.90 5.83 15.48
N SER A 89 4.59 6.56 14.38
CA SER A 89 4.35 5.94 13.08
C SER A 89 5.59 5.20 12.56
N SER A 90 6.79 5.78 12.74
CA SER A 90 8.05 5.13 12.33
C SER A 90 8.37 3.91 13.19
N ILE A 91 8.21 3.99 14.51
CA ILE A 91 8.41 2.83 15.39
C ILE A 91 7.44 1.70 15.00
N PHE A 92 6.17 2.01 14.76
CA PHE A 92 5.18 1.03 14.31
C PHE A 92 5.60 0.40 12.98
N ALA A 93 6.03 1.20 12.00
CA ALA A 93 6.50 0.70 10.70
C ALA A 93 7.69 -0.26 10.84
N VAL A 94 8.66 0.10 11.69
CA VAL A 94 9.85 -0.73 11.95
C VAL A 94 9.45 -2.06 12.59
N ILE A 95 8.61 -2.03 13.63
CA ILE A 95 8.15 -3.26 14.32
C ILE A 95 7.37 -4.15 13.36
N ALA A 96 6.39 -3.59 12.64
CA ALA A 96 5.55 -4.35 11.70
C ALA A 96 6.39 -4.92 10.53
N GLY A 97 7.33 -4.13 10.01
CA GLY A 97 8.27 -4.58 8.98
C GLY A 97 9.21 -5.68 9.49
N ALA A 98 9.77 -5.53 10.71
CA ALA A 98 10.64 -6.54 11.32
C ALA A 98 9.89 -7.87 11.53
N LEU A 99 8.64 -7.83 12.01
CA LEU A 99 7.80 -9.02 12.11
C LEU A 99 7.57 -9.67 10.75
N GLY A 100 7.37 -8.88 9.70
CA GLY A 100 7.26 -9.37 8.33
C GLY A 100 8.53 -10.05 7.84
N LEU A 101 9.70 -9.48 8.14
CA LEU A 101 11.00 -10.10 7.79
C LEU A 101 11.23 -11.40 8.55
N VAL A 102 10.92 -11.45 9.84
CA VAL A 102 11.00 -12.67 10.63
C VAL A 102 10.08 -13.77 10.07
N ALA A 103 8.83 -13.41 9.76
CA ALA A 103 7.88 -14.35 9.15
C ALA A 103 8.38 -14.87 7.79
N SER A 104 9.00 -14.00 6.98
CA SER A 104 9.62 -14.38 5.70
C SER A 104 10.81 -15.32 5.90
N ALA A 105 11.67 -15.05 6.89
CA ALA A 105 12.82 -15.89 7.23
C ALA A 105 12.41 -17.27 7.77
N LEU A 106 11.24 -17.35 8.41
CA LEU A 106 10.62 -18.60 8.86
C LEU A 106 9.77 -19.30 7.76
N GLU A 107 9.86 -18.82 6.52
CA GLU A 107 9.12 -19.35 5.37
C GLU A 107 7.59 -19.33 5.53
N PHE A 108 7.08 -18.42 6.38
CA PHE A 108 5.64 -18.26 6.61
C PHE A 108 5.01 -17.43 5.47
N GLY A 109 4.96 -18.01 4.27
CA GLY A 109 4.68 -17.34 3.00
C GLY A 109 3.32 -16.64 2.91
N ILE A 110 2.33 -17.06 3.73
CA ILE A 110 0.99 -16.41 3.73
C ILE A 110 0.93 -15.12 4.58
N TRP A 111 1.95 -14.85 5.41
CA TRP A 111 1.93 -13.77 6.41
C TRP A 111 1.64 -12.40 5.79
N GLY A 112 2.41 -12.01 4.77
CA GLY A 112 2.24 -10.73 4.11
C GLY A 112 0.83 -10.52 3.54
N ASN A 113 0.31 -11.53 2.83
CA ASN A 113 -1.04 -11.50 2.27
C ASN A 113 -2.12 -11.42 3.36
N ALA A 114 -1.97 -12.17 4.45
CA ALA A 114 -2.90 -12.15 5.56
C ALA A 114 -2.93 -10.79 6.25
N VAL A 115 -1.76 -10.20 6.53
CA VAL A 115 -1.65 -8.87 7.15
C VAL A 115 -2.24 -7.80 6.25
N ALA A 116 -1.93 -7.80 4.95
CA ALA A 116 -2.50 -6.88 3.98
C ALA A 116 -4.02 -7.01 3.92
N LEU A 117 -4.55 -8.24 3.78
CA LEU A 117 -5.99 -8.51 3.69
C LEU A 117 -6.74 -8.05 4.94
N ILE A 118 -6.25 -8.40 6.14
CA ILE A 118 -6.85 -7.99 7.41
C ILE A 118 -6.85 -6.46 7.55
N SER A 119 -5.74 -5.81 7.21
CA SER A 119 -5.62 -4.35 7.27
C SER A 119 -6.63 -3.65 6.35
N VAL A 120 -6.77 -4.13 5.12
CA VAL A 120 -7.69 -3.55 4.15
C VAL A 120 -9.14 -3.89 4.48
N ALA A 121 -9.44 -5.10 4.97
CA ALA A 121 -10.78 -5.45 5.43
C ALA A 121 -11.22 -4.55 6.60
N ALA A 122 -10.32 -4.27 7.56
CA ALA A 122 -10.58 -3.34 8.65
C ALA A 122 -10.84 -1.90 8.14
N LEU A 123 -10.12 -1.45 7.10
CA LEU A 123 -10.37 -0.16 6.43
C LEU A 123 -11.76 -0.12 5.80
N VAL A 124 -12.16 -1.16 5.06
CA VAL A 124 -13.49 -1.26 4.44
C VAL A 124 -14.56 -1.20 5.51
N LEU A 125 -14.46 -2.03 6.55
CA LEU A 125 -15.43 -2.05 7.64
C LEU A 125 -15.54 -0.67 8.31
N ARG A 126 -14.42 -0.04 8.63
CA ARG A 126 -14.39 1.29 9.25
C ARG A 126 -15.04 2.36 8.38
N SER A 127 -14.75 2.35 7.08
CA SER A 127 -15.28 3.34 6.16
C SER A 127 -16.80 3.19 5.96
N ILE A 128 -17.31 1.96 5.93
CA ILE A 128 -18.76 1.68 5.87
C ILE A 128 -19.45 2.16 7.15
N ILE A 129 -18.93 1.80 8.32
CA ILE A 129 -19.49 2.23 9.62
C ILE A 129 -19.50 3.76 9.73
N SER A 130 -18.45 4.43 9.25
CA SER A 130 -18.39 5.89 9.28
C SER A 130 -19.18 6.57 8.14
N ARG A 131 -19.83 5.81 7.27
CA ARG A 131 -20.56 6.27 6.08
C ARG A 131 -19.73 7.21 5.19
N ASP A 132 -18.44 6.95 5.11
CA ASP A 132 -17.47 7.75 4.35
C ASP A 132 -17.32 7.15 2.96
N VAL A 133 -18.12 7.62 2.00
CA VAL A 133 -18.18 7.07 0.63
C VAL A 133 -16.80 7.08 -0.04
N LEU A 134 -16.06 8.19 0.07
CA LEU A 134 -14.74 8.31 -0.58
C LEU A 134 -13.74 7.30 0.00
N ALA A 135 -13.71 7.17 1.34
CA ALA A 135 -12.88 6.18 2.02
C ALA A 135 -13.33 4.74 1.69
N THR A 136 -14.65 4.51 1.56
CA THR A 136 -15.18 3.18 1.22
C THR A 136 -14.74 2.75 -0.18
N VAL A 137 -14.91 3.62 -1.18
CA VAL A 137 -14.48 3.30 -2.56
C VAL A 137 -12.97 3.08 -2.61
N GLY A 138 -12.18 3.91 -1.90
CA GLY A 138 -10.74 3.75 -1.82
C GLY A 138 -10.32 2.42 -1.16
N ALA A 139 -10.96 2.07 -0.02
CA ALA A 139 -10.68 0.83 0.69
C ALA A 139 -11.13 -0.42 -0.10
N VAL A 140 -12.29 -0.38 -0.73
CA VAL A 140 -12.77 -1.46 -1.61
C VAL A 140 -11.83 -1.64 -2.81
N SER A 141 -11.33 -0.55 -3.39
CA SER A 141 -10.32 -0.64 -4.46
C SER A 141 -9.05 -1.37 -4.00
N LEU A 142 -8.53 -1.04 -2.79
CA LEU A 142 -7.39 -1.77 -2.22
C LEU A 142 -7.71 -3.24 -1.94
N LEU A 143 -8.92 -3.55 -1.46
CA LEU A 143 -9.35 -4.94 -1.23
C LEU A 143 -9.37 -5.71 -2.56
N THR A 144 -9.94 -5.11 -3.61
CA THR A 144 -9.94 -5.69 -4.95
C THR A 144 -8.53 -5.95 -5.45
N ALA A 145 -7.61 -5.00 -5.26
CA ALA A 145 -6.19 -5.15 -5.62
C ALA A 145 -5.57 -6.39 -4.98
N VAL A 146 -5.70 -6.53 -3.65
CA VAL A 146 -5.11 -7.63 -2.88
C VAL A 146 -5.75 -8.97 -3.27
N VAL A 147 -7.07 -9.01 -3.41
CA VAL A 147 -7.81 -10.25 -3.75
C VAL A 147 -7.48 -10.71 -5.17
N LEU A 148 -7.53 -9.84 -6.17
CA LEU A 148 -7.23 -10.21 -7.55
C LEU A 148 -5.78 -10.70 -7.70
N PHE A 149 -4.86 -10.06 -6.98
CA PHE A 149 -3.46 -10.49 -6.96
C PHE A 149 -3.30 -11.85 -6.29
N ALA A 150 -3.91 -12.08 -5.12
CA ALA A 150 -3.83 -13.35 -4.40
C ALA A 150 -4.46 -14.51 -5.19
N LEU A 151 -5.54 -14.26 -5.94
CA LEU A 151 -6.19 -15.23 -6.83
C LEU A 151 -5.48 -15.39 -8.18
N ASN A 152 -4.36 -14.69 -8.40
CA ASN A 152 -3.58 -14.73 -9.63
C ASN A 152 -4.42 -14.43 -10.89
N VAL A 153 -5.36 -13.48 -10.79
CA VAL A 153 -6.27 -13.14 -11.88
C VAL A 153 -5.52 -12.40 -12.99
N SER A 154 -5.67 -12.86 -14.20
CA SER A 154 -5.16 -12.22 -15.42
C SER A 154 -6.29 -12.03 -16.43
N PHE A 155 -6.20 -10.99 -17.27
CA PHE A 155 -7.20 -10.73 -18.31
C PHE A 155 -6.56 -10.85 -19.69
N ALA A 156 -6.89 -11.93 -20.38
CA ALA A 156 -6.27 -12.31 -21.63
C ALA A 156 -4.73 -12.29 -21.54
N SER A 157 -4.02 -11.94 -22.58
CA SER A 157 -2.57 -11.71 -22.55
C SER A 157 -2.17 -10.26 -22.19
N LEU A 158 -3.17 -9.39 -21.96
CA LEU A 158 -2.97 -7.93 -21.84
C LEU A 158 -2.63 -7.46 -20.43
N LEU A 159 -3.30 -7.98 -19.41
CA LEU A 159 -3.12 -7.56 -18.03
C LEU A 159 -2.73 -8.76 -17.15
N LYS A 160 -1.62 -8.60 -16.46
CA LYS A 160 -1.09 -9.55 -15.48
C LYS A 160 -1.66 -9.27 -14.09
N PRO A 161 -1.60 -10.22 -13.13
CA PRO A 161 -2.07 -9.98 -11.76
C PRO A 161 -1.44 -8.74 -11.11
N GLY A 162 -0.16 -8.46 -11.38
CA GLY A 162 0.52 -7.26 -10.90
C GLY A 162 -0.04 -5.95 -11.48
N ASP A 163 -0.53 -5.96 -12.72
CA ASP A 163 -1.14 -4.77 -13.32
C ASP A 163 -2.43 -4.38 -12.58
N PHE A 164 -3.28 -5.37 -12.28
CA PHE A 164 -4.49 -5.14 -11.48
C PHE A 164 -4.15 -4.65 -10.08
N LEU A 165 -3.14 -5.27 -9.43
CA LEU A 165 -2.68 -4.83 -8.12
C LEU A 165 -2.31 -3.33 -8.14
N HIS A 166 -1.45 -2.92 -9.06
CA HIS A 166 -0.94 -1.54 -9.10
C HIS A 166 -2.01 -0.53 -9.49
N LEU A 167 -2.89 -0.86 -10.45
CA LEU A 167 -3.98 0.03 -10.87
C LEU A 167 -4.98 0.28 -9.73
N PHE A 168 -5.47 -0.78 -9.10
CA PHE A 168 -6.41 -0.66 -7.99
C PHE A 168 -5.76 -0.07 -6.73
N MET A 169 -4.46 -0.33 -6.49
CA MET A 169 -3.71 0.36 -5.43
C MET A 169 -3.57 1.85 -5.71
N ALA A 170 -3.21 2.26 -6.92
CA ALA A 170 -3.10 3.68 -7.27
C ALA A 170 -4.44 4.41 -7.09
N LEU A 171 -5.54 3.82 -7.55
CA LEU A 171 -6.89 4.35 -7.34
C LEU A 171 -7.23 4.43 -5.85
N GLY A 172 -7.07 3.34 -5.12
CA GLY A 172 -7.41 3.24 -3.71
C GLY A 172 -6.62 4.22 -2.85
N LEU A 173 -5.30 4.27 -3.04
CA LEU A 173 -4.41 5.20 -2.31
C LEU A 173 -4.69 6.66 -2.68
N GLY A 174 -5.00 6.94 -3.94
CA GLY A 174 -5.40 8.28 -4.38
C GLY A 174 -6.64 8.78 -3.66
N LEU A 175 -7.71 7.96 -3.63
CA LEU A 175 -8.97 8.29 -2.95
C LEU A 175 -8.80 8.42 -1.43
N LEU A 176 -8.09 7.49 -0.79
CA LEU A 176 -7.77 7.57 0.63
C LEU A 176 -6.90 8.78 0.97
N GLY A 177 -5.94 9.10 0.09
CA GLY A 177 -5.13 10.30 0.21
C GLY A 177 -5.98 11.57 0.17
N LEU A 178 -6.86 11.72 -0.81
CA LEU A 178 -7.79 12.85 -0.88
C LEU A 178 -8.61 12.98 0.40
N ARG A 179 -9.12 11.86 0.92
CA ARG A 179 -9.91 11.85 2.15
C ARG A 179 -9.10 12.23 3.40
N ALA A 180 -7.86 11.79 3.50
CA ALA A 180 -6.98 12.11 4.61
C ALA A 180 -6.65 13.63 4.68
N ARG A 181 -6.53 14.29 3.51
CA ARG A 181 -6.33 15.75 3.43
C ARG A 181 -7.52 16.55 3.96
N VAL A 182 -8.73 16.13 3.60
CA VAL A 182 -9.98 16.85 3.98
C VAL A 182 -10.20 16.82 5.50
N LYS A 183 -9.78 15.76 6.19
CA LYS A 183 -9.93 15.67 7.66
C LYS A 183 -8.97 16.57 8.45
N MET A 184 -7.92 17.07 7.83
CA MET A 184 -6.90 17.90 8.49
C MET A 184 -7.07 19.40 8.20
N ALA A 185 -7.97 19.79 7.33
CA ALA A 185 -8.36 21.14 7.02
C ALA A 185 -9.54 21.58 7.87
#